data_c0804356f2845f8eefd2c382c59f07be
#
_entry.id   c0804356f2845f8eefd2c382c59f07be
#
_cell.length_a   1.000
_cell.length_b   1.000
_cell.length_c   1.000
_cell.angle_alpha   90.00
_cell.angle_beta   90.00
_cell.angle_gamma   90.00
#
_symmetry.space_group_name_H-M   'P 1'
#
loop_
_entity.id
_entity.type
_entity.pdbx_description
1 polymer ?
#
loop_
_entity_poly.entity_id
_entity_poly.type
_entity_poly.pdbx_seq_one_letter_code
_entity_poly.pdbx_strand_id
1 'polypeptide(L)'
;MIYIGIDPGKNGGIACMKDGCVGIYTIPYNEERLLRKLQDMYRNSTSCVCYLEHVHAMPKQGVSSTFNFGMNFGFIQGVLKAYSIPYELVTPQKWKKEFSCTSDKNTSIEVCKRLFPYVSLKATDRCKKDHDGMAEALLIAEYGRRHYNGKS
;
A
#
# COMPACT_ATOMS: atom_id res chain seq x y z
N MET A 1 -16.85 -0.52 5.33
CA MET A 1 -15.54 0.14 5.52
C MET A 1 -14.55 -0.37 4.48
N ILE A 2 -13.85 0.52 3.81
CA ILE A 2 -12.72 0.15 2.93
C ILE A 2 -11.41 0.42 3.66
N TYR A 3 -10.52 -0.56 3.66
CA TYR A 3 -9.16 -0.41 4.15
C TYR A 3 -8.21 -0.33 2.96
N ILE A 4 -7.47 0.76 2.85
CA ILE A 4 -6.51 1.00 1.78
C ILE A 4 -5.11 0.86 2.37
N GLY A 5 -4.25 0.08 1.72
CA GLY A 5 -2.84 -0.04 2.06
C GLY A 5 -1.98 0.47 0.92
N ILE A 6 -0.97 1.27 1.21
CA ILE A 6 -0.06 1.83 0.21
C ILE A 6 1.39 1.63 0.63
N ASP A 7 2.15 0.93 -0.21
CA ASP A 7 3.60 0.98 -0.27
C ASP A 7 3.99 2.04 -1.31
N PRO A 8 4.54 3.20 -0.92
CA PRO A 8 4.77 4.32 -1.81
C PRO A 8 6.04 4.22 -2.67
N GLY A 9 6.80 3.14 -2.54
CA GLY A 9 8.03 2.94 -3.30
C GLY A 9 7.82 2.92 -4.83
N LYS A 10 8.89 3.09 -5.60
CA LYS A 10 8.85 3.01 -7.07
C LYS A 10 8.25 1.68 -7.57
N ASN A 11 8.57 0.60 -6.88
CA ASN A 11 8.04 -0.74 -7.11
C ASN A 11 7.00 -1.11 -6.04
N GLY A 12 6.31 -0.12 -5.51
CA GLY A 12 5.31 -0.30 -4.50
C GLY A 12 3.97 -0.79 -5.04
N GLY A 13 2.95 -0.70 -4.19
CA GLY A 13 1.62 -1.15 -4.53
C GLY A 13 0.53 -0.38 -3.82
N ILE A 14 -0.68 -0.57 -4.29
CA ILE A 14 -1.91 -0.12 -3.66
C ILE A 14 -2.83 -1.32 -3.51
N ALA A 15 -3.38 -1.50 -2.33
CA ALA A 15 -4.39 -2.50 -2.06
C ALA A 15 -5.64 -1.87 -1.45
N CYS A 16 -6.79 -2.45 -1.73
CA CYS A 16 -8.03 -2.10 -1.05
C CYS A 16 -8.77 -3.38 -0.63
N MET A 17 -9.33 -3.37 0.55
CA MET A 17 -10.08 -4.47 1.12
C MET A 17 -11.46 -3.98 1.55
N LYS A 18 -12.51 -4.68 1.12
CA LYS A 18 -13.90 -4.39 1.51
C LYS A 18 -14.69 -5.70 1.58
N ASP A 19 -15.24 -6.00 2.74
CA ASP A 19 -16.20 -7.12 2.92
C ASP A 19 -15.70 -8.47 2.34
N GLY A 20 -14.41 -8.77 2.52
CA GLY A 20 -13.77 -9.97 1.99
C GLY A 20 -13.29 -9.87 0.54
N CYS A 21 -13.66 -8.82 -0.20
CA CYS A 21 -13.13 -8.55 -1.53
C CYS A 21 -11.80 -7.80 -1.43
N VAL A 22 -10.86 -8.18 -2.28
CA VAL A 22 -9.51 -7.59 -2.34
C VAL A 22 -9.21 -7.12 -3.76
N GLY A 23 -8.83 -5.86 -3.89
CA GLY A 23 -8.22 -5.30 -5.09
C GLY A 23 -6.78 -4.93 -4.80
N ILE A 24 -5.85 -5.37 -5.64
CA ILE A 24 -4.43 -5.01 -5.53
C ILE A 24 -3.88 -4.57 -6.88
N TYR A 25 -2.97 -3.61 -6.83
CA TYR A 25 -2.40 -3.00 -8.02
C TYR A 25 -0.95 -2.59 -7.75
N THR A 26 -0.12 -2.57 -8.78
CA THR A 26 1.15 -1.85 -8.71
C THR A 26 0.88 -0.36 -8.53
N ILE A 27 1.76 0.35 -7.83
CA ILE A 27 1.63 1.79 -7.71
C ILE A 27 1.80 2.43 -9.10
N PRO A 28 0.87 3.27 -9.57
CA PRO A 28 1.03 3.95 -10.84
C PRO A 28 2.20 4.94 -10.77
N TYR A 29 3.10 4.85 -11.73
CA TYR A 29 4.23 5.78 -11.85
C TYR A 29 3.78 7.21 -12.28
N ASN A 30 2.60 7.32 -12.86
CA ASN A 30 2.01 8.57 -13.32
C ASN A 30 1.04 9.12 -12.27
N GLU A 31 1.26 10.35 -11.82
CA GLU A 31 0.46 11.01 -10.78
C GLU A 31 -1.04 11.04 -11.10
N GLU A 32 -1.40 11.30 -12.35
CA GLU A 32 -2.80 11.32 -12.78
C GLU A 32 -3.47 9.94 -12.65
N ARG A 33 -2.75 8.87 -12.99
CA ARG A 33 -3.26 7.50 -12.81
C ARG A 33 -3.40 7.13 -11.34
N LEU A 34 -2.45 7.56 -10.50
CA LEU A 34 -2.51 7.38 -9.07
C LEU A 34 -3.72 8.12 -8.47
N LEU A 35 -3.90 9.38 -8.87
CA LEU A 35 -5.05 10.20 -8.47
C LEU A 35 -6.38 9.51 -8.82
N ARG A 36 -6.54 9.07 -10.06
CA ARG A 36 -7.74 8.35 -10.52
C ARG A 36 -7.98 7.06 -9.73
N LYS A 37 -6.92 6.29 -9.47
CA LYS A 37 -7.02 5.04 -8.71
C LYS A 37 -7.54 5.28 -7.28
N LEU A 38 -6.99 6.26 -6.58
CA LEU A 38 -7.45 6.62 -5.24
C LEU A 38 -8.87 7.20 -5.26
N GLN A 39 -9.20 7.99 -6.28
CA GLN A 39 -10.53 8.53 -6.47
C GLN A 39 -11.58 7.43 -6.69
N ASP A 40 -11.27 6.41 -7.50
CA ASP A 40 -12.17 5.29 -7.75
C ASP A 40 -12.43 4.47 -6.46
N MET A 41 -11.39 4.27 -5.65
CA MET A 41 -11.52 3.60 -4.36
C MET A 41 -12.40 4.39 -3.39
N TYR A 42 -12.25 5.71 -3.35
CA TYR A 42 -13.02 6.60 -2.48
C TYR A 42 -14.48 6.73 -2.92
N ARG A 43 -14.74 6.93 -4.21
CA ARG A 43 -16.11 7.13 -4.74
C ARG A 43 -17.05 5.94 -4.49
N ASN A 44 -16.50 4.76 -4.37
CA ASN A 44 -17.28 3.53 -4.19
C ASN A 44 -17.56 3.19 -2.72
N SER A 45 -17.31 4.14 -1.79
CA SER A 45 -17.53 3.89 -0.37
C SER A 45 -17.92 5.15 0.40
N THR A 46 -18.85 4.98 1.32
CA THR A 46 -19.22 6.00 2.31
C THR A 46 -18.20 6.11 3.45
N SER A 47 -17.32 5.14 3.62
CA SER A 47 -16.26 5.18 4.62
C SER A 47 -15.03 4.37 4.19
N CYS A 48 -13.88 5.02 4.24
CA CYS A 48 -12.59 4.41 3.96
C CYS A 48 -11.52 4.96 4.92
N VAL A 49 -10.48 4.20 5.14
CA VAL A 49 -9.28 4.60 5.87
C VAL A 49 -8.05 4.07 5.13
N CYS A 50 -7.01 4.88 5.05
CA CYS A 50 -5.77 4.49 4.38
C CYS A 50 -4.64 4.29 5.40
N TYR A 51 -3.86 3.25 5.20
CA TYR A 51 -2.61 3.01 5.90
C TYR A 51 -1.48 3.15 4.89
N LEU A 52 -0.68 4.18 5.08
CA LEU A 52 0.43 4.53 4.19
C LEU A 52 1.74 4.16 4.87
N GLU A 53 2.58 3.37 4.21
CA GLU A 53 3.87 3.04 4.78
C GLU A 53 4.68 4.32 5.02
N HIS A 54 5.15 4.49 6.26
CA HIS A 54 5.98 5.60 6.66
C HIS A 54 7.40 5.39 6.19
N VAL A 55 7.77 6.11 5.18
CA VAL A 55 9.08 6.07 4.55
C VAL A 55 9.89 7.33 4.88
N HIS A 56 11.20 7.19 4.91
CA HIS A 56 12.15 8.27 5.12
C HIS A 56 13.41 8.05 4.29
N ALA A 57 14.22 9.09 4.17
CA ALA A 57 15.48 8.98 3.47
C ALA A 57 16.40 7.97 4.16
N MET A 58 17.02 7.10 3.36
CA MET A 58 17.97 6.10 3.85
C MET A 58 19.42 6.60 3.68
N PRO A 59 20.32 6.30 4.62
CA PRO A 59 21.73 6.56 4.43
C PRO A 59 22.23 5.93 3.12
N LYS A 60 23.09 6.64 2.40
CA LYS A 60 23.64 6.22 1.09
C LYS A 60 22.65 6.13 -0.07
N GLN A 61 21.42 6.59 0.09
CA GLN A 61 20.50 6.75 -1.03
C GLN A 61 20.94 7.92 -1.91
N GLY A 62 20.90 7.78 -3.22
CA GLY A 62 21.24 8.87 -4.16
C GLY A 62 20.32 10.08 -4.00
N VAL A 63 20.87 11.29 -4.17
CA VAL A 63 20.13 12.56 -3.97
C VAL A 63 18.87 12.61 -4.84
N SER A 64 18.98 12.34 -6.13
CA SER A 64 17.83 12.34 -7.06
C SER A 64 16.78 11.30 -6.69
N SER A 65 17.21 10.10 -6.26
CA SER A 65 16.31 9.04 -5.83
C SER A 65 15.55 9.44 -4.56
N THR A 66 16.24 10.02 -3.59
CA THR A 66 15.65 10.54 -2.34
C THR A 66 14.63 11.64 -2.63
N PHE A 67 14.98 12.58 -3.51
CA PHE A 67 14.10 13.68 -3.87
C PHE A 67 12.82 13.19 -4.55
N ASN A 68 12.94 12.32 -5.57
CA ASN A 68 11.78 11.75 -6.27
C ASN A 68 10.90 10.93 -5.34
N PHE A 69 11.50 10.19 -4.43
CA PHE A 69 10.78 9.40 -3.44
C PHE A 69 10.00 10.28 -2.47
N GLY A 70 10.63 11.37 -1.98
CA GLY A 70 9.97 12.37 -1.13
C GLY A 70 8.82 13.08 -1.84
N MET A 71 9.01 13.44 -3.12
CA MET A 71 7.95 14.05 -3.93
C MET A 71 6.74 13.11 -4.07
N ASN A 72 6.96 11.85 -4.42
CA ASN A 72 5.88 10.87 -4.58
C ASN A 72 5.14 10.63 -3.25
N PHE A 73 5.87 10.49 -2.16
CA PHE A 73 5.30 10.33 -0.83
C PHE A 73 4.46 11.54 -0.41
N GLY A 74 4.95 12.76 -0.67
CA GLY A 74 4.22 14.00 -0.43
C GLY A 74 2.97 14.14 -1.30
N PHE A 75 3.07 13.76 -2.57
CA PHE A 75 1.93 13.75 -3.49
C PHE A 75 0.80 12.82 -3.01
N ILE A 76 1.13 11.60 -2.60
CA ILE A 76 0.14 10.65 -2.06
C ILE A 76 -0.57 11.25 -0.84
N GLN A 77 0.17 11.81 0.11
CA GLN A 77 -0.43 12.45 1.29
C GLN A 77 -1.31 13.65 0.91
N GLY A 78 -0.87 14.45 -0.06
CA GLY A 78 -1.65 15.57 -0.59
C GLY A 78 -2.99 15.12 -1.18
N VAL A 79 -2.98 14.05 -1.97
CA VAL A 79 -4.20 13.48 -2.56
C VAL A 79 -5.14 12.93 -1.48
N LEU A 80 -4.62 12.19 -0.51
CA LEU A 80 -5.43 11.66 0.60
C LEU A 80 -6.10 12.79 1.38
N LYS A 81 -5.37 13.87 1.66
CA LYS A 81 -5.92 15.06 2.33
C LYS A 81 -6.96 15.78 1.47
N ALA A 82 -6.69 15.98 0.19
CA ALA A 82 -7.61 16.66 -0.73
C ALA A 82 -8.95 15.94 -0.87
N TYR A 83 -8.95 14.61 -0.81
CA TYR A 83 -10.18 13.81 -0.82
C TYR A 83 -10.75 13.54 0.57
N SER A 84 -10.17 14.13 1.62
CA SER A 84 -10.60 13.91 3.02
C SER A 84 -10.61 12.41 3.38
N ILE A 85 -9.66 11.65 2.84
CA ILE A 85 -9.46 10.24 3.20
C ILE A 85 -8.61 10.20 4.47
N PRO A 86 -9.17 9.75 5.60
CA PRO A 86 -8.38 9.56 6.81
C PRO A 86 -7.23 8.59 6.55
N TYR A 87 -6.03 8.93 7.00
CA TYR A 87 -4.90 8.02 6.85
C TYR A 87 -3.97 8.03 8.07
N GLU A 88 -3.32 6.90 8.27
CA GLU A 88 -2.30 6.69 9.29
C GLU A 88 -0.98 6.28 8.63
N LEU A 89 0.12 6.83 9.13
CA LEU A 89 1.46 6.42 8.73
C LEU A 89 1.90 5.22 9.56
N VAL A 90 2.25 4.13 8.90
CA VAL A 90 2.67 2.88 9.53
C VAL A 90 4.12 2.57 9.17
N THR A 91 4.98 2.44 10.16
CA THR A 91 6.38 2.08 9.90
C THR A 91 6.52 0.63 9.42
N PRO A 92 7.51 0.33 8.56
CA PRO A 92 7.79 -1.05 8.14
C PRO A 92 7.96 -2.01 9.30
N GLN A 93 8.59 -1.58 10.39
CA GLN A 93 8.81 -2.39 11.58
C GLN A 93 7.50 -2.84 12.22
N LYS A 94 6.48 -1.97 12.27
CA LYS A 94 5.20 -2.31 12.90
C LYS A 94 4.46 -3.39 12.14
N TRP A 95 4.19 -3.17 10.84
CA TRP A 95 3.42 -4.13 10.08
C TRP A 95 4.20 -5.43 9.78
N LYS A 96 5.52 -5.35 9.57
CA LYS A 96 6.37 -6.54 9.38
C LYS A 96 6.40 -7.42 10.63
N LYS A 97 6.47 -6.82 11.81
CA LYS A 97 6.40 -7.54 13.10
C LYS A 97 5.07 -8.28 13.25
N GLU A 98 3.95 -7.63 12.91
CA GLU A 98 2.60 -8.21 12.98
C GLU A 98 2.49 -9.51 12.18
N PHE A 99 3.12 -9.56 11.01
CA PHE A 99 3.06 -10.70 10.09
C PHE A 99 4.30 -11.60 10.12
N SER A 100 5.24 -11.36 11.04
CA SER A 100 6.52 -12.08 11.10
C SER A 100 7.32 -12.00 9.79
N CYS A 101 7.18 -10.90 9.06
CA CYS A 101 7.97 -10.62 7.86
C CYS A 101 9.35 -10.07 8.23
N THR A 102 10.33 -10.38 7.39
CA THR A 102 11.71 -9.89 7.51
C THR A 102 12.03 -8.83 6.45
N SER A 103 13.30 -8.45 6.34
CA SER A 103 13.78 -7.62 5.23
C SER A 103 13.79 -8.36 3.89
N ASP A 104 13.75 -9.70 3.89
CA ASP A 104 13.56 -10.50 2.68
C ASP A 104 12.12 -10.33 2.17
N LYS A 105 11.99 -9.77 1.00
CA LYS A 105 10.70 -9.48 0.35
C LYS A 105 9.89 -10.74 0.03
N ASN A 106 10.53 -11.88 -0.11
CA ASN A 106 9.85 -13.16 -0.29
C ASN A 106 8.97 -13.52 0.92
N THR A 107 9.35 -13.09 2.13
CA THR A 107 8.54 -13.35 3.33
C THR A 107 7.18 -12.66 3.26
N SER A 108 7.11 -11.44 2.73
CA SER A 108 5.84 -10.73 2.51
C SER A 108 4.97 -11.45 1.48
N ILE A 109 5.56 -11.94 0.40
CA ILE A 109 4.85 -12.71 -0.64
C ILE A 109 4.28 -14.01 -0.06
N GLU A 110 5.07 -14.76 0.70
CA GLU A 110 4.64 -16.02 1.31
C GLU A 110 3.50 -15.84 2.32
N VAL A 111 3.62 -14.85 3.20
CA VAL A 111 2.55 -14.51 4.15
C VAL A 111 1.29 -14.07 3.42
N CYS A 112 1.43 -13.24 2.40
CA CYS A 112 0.31 -12.77 1.61
C CYS A 112 -0.43 -13.94 0.92
N LYS A 113 0.28 -14.87 0.30
CA LYS A 113 -0.30 -16.07 -0.31
C LYS A 113 -1.02 -16.98 0.70
N ARG A 114 -0.50 -17.07 1.91
CA ARG A 114 -1.13 -17.84 2.99
C ARG A 114 -2.43 -17.21 3.48
N LEU A 115 -2.45 -15.89 3.65
CA LEU A 115 -3.62 -15.16 4.16
C LEU A 115 -4.68 -14.94 3.07
N PHE A 116 -4.25 -14.78 1.83
CA PHE A 116 -5.10 -14.44 0.69
C PHE A 116 -4.83 -15.37 -0.51
N PRO A 117 -5.09 -16.68 -0.37
CA PRO A 117 -4.74 -17.67 -1.40
C PRO A 117 -5.48 -17.46 -2.73
N TYR A 118 -6.57 -16.69 -2.72
CA TYR A 118 -7.38 -16.35 -3.89
C TYR A 118 -6.91 -15.09 -4.63
N VAL A 119 -5.89 -14.40 -4.12
CA VAL A 119 -5.40 -13.14 -4.70
C VAL A 119 -4.17 -13.40 -5.55
N SER A 120 -4.18 -12.95 -6.79
CA SER A 120 -3.00 -12.99 -7.64
C SER A 120 -2.05 -11.83 -7.33
N LEU A 121 -0.79 -12.16 -7.06
CA LEU A 121 0.28 -11.17 -6.85
C LEU A 121 1.05 -10.86 -8.14
N LYS A 122 0.52 -11.24 -9.30
CA LYS A 122 1.11 -10.90 -10.59
C LYS A 122 0.74 -9.48 -10.99
N ALA A 123 1.73 -8.67 -11.36
CA ALA A 123 1.48 -7.30 -11.83
C ALA A 123 0.64 -7.28 -13.12
N THR A 124 0.83 -8.27 -13.98
CA THR A 124 0.03 -8.56 -15.17
C THR A 124 -0.04 -10.07 -15.40
N ASP A 125 -0.99 -10.55 -16.20
CA ASP A 125 -1.11 -11.98 -16.55
C ASP A 125 0.14 -12.55 -17.22
N ARG A 126 0.96 -11.71 -17.82
CA ARG A 126 2.22 -12.10 -18.48
C ARG A 126 3.39 -12.23 -17.49
N CYS A 127 3.27 -11.70 -16.28
CA CYS A 127 4.32 -11.76 -15.29
C CYS A 127 4.44 -13.17 -14.70
N LYS A 128 5.66 -13.69 -14.67
CA LYS A 128 5.95 -15.00 -14.04
C LYS A 128 6.20 -14.85 -12.54
N LYS A 129 6.78 -13.71 -12.11
CA LYS A 129 7.11 -13.45 -10.71
C LYS A 129 5.99 -12.71 -9.99
N ASP A 130 5.83 -13.01 -8.72
CA ASP A 130 4.98 -12.26 -7.83
C ASP A 130 5.60 -10.88 -7.52
N HIS A 131 4.74 -9.89 -7.32
CA HIS A 131 5.14 -8.51 -7.09
C HIS A 131 5.14 -8.22 -5.59
N ASP A 132 6.32 -7.98 -5.04
CA ASP A 132 6.51 -7.73 -3.60
C ASP A 132 5.78 -6.47 -3.11
N GLY A 133 5.81 -5.38 -3.86
CA GLY A 133 5.10 -4.15 -3.49
C GLY A 133 3.57 -4.33 -3.43
N MET A 134 2.99 -5.16 -4.28
CA MET A 134 1.56 -5.51 -4.20
C MET A 134 1.27 -6.33 -2.94
N ALA A 135 2.14 -7.29 -2.60
CA ALA A 135 2.03 -8.08 -1.38
C ALA A 135 2.16 -7.20 -0.13
N GLU A 136 3.15 -6.32 -0.08
CA GLU A 136 3.37 -5.40 1.03
C GLU A 136 2.18 -4.45 1.21
N ALA A 137 1.65 -3.86 0.12
CA ALA A 137 0.46 -3.01 0.19
C ALA A 137 -0.77 -3.76 0.76
N LEU A 138 -0.96 -5.02 0.38
CA LEU A 138 -2.07 -5.83 0.90
C LEU A 138 -1.89 -6.15 2.39
N LEU A 139 -0.66 -6.45 2.83
CA LEU A 139 -0.38 -6.67 4.25
C LEU A 139 -0.55 -5.37 5.07
N ILE A 140 -0.19 -4.22 4.52
CA ILE A 140 -0.44 -2.91 5.15
C ILE A 140 -1.96 -2.65 5.29
N ALA A 141 -2.76 -2.96 4.28
CA ALA A 141 -4.22 -2.86 4.36
C ALA A 141 -4.79 -3.80 5.43
N GLU A 142 -4.31 -5.03 5.50
CA GLU A 142 -4.73 -6.02 6.51
C GLU A 142 -4.29 -5.61 7.91
N TYR A 143 -3.08 -5.05 8.07
CA TYR A 143 -2.63 -4.45 9.31
C TYR A 143 -3.63 -3.38 9.77
N GLY A 144 -4.00 -2.47 8.86
CA GLY A 144 -4.99 -1.44 9.14
C GLY A 144 -6.34 -2.02 9.57
N ARG A 145 -6.83 -3.03 8.87
CA ARG A 145 -8.10 -3.68 9.20
C ARG A 145 -8.10 -4.29 10.60
N ARG A 146 -6.99 -4.88 11.04
CA ARG A 146 -6.84 -5.48 12.37
C ARG A 146 -6.75 -4.43 13.49
N HIS A 147 -6.19 -3.27 13.20
CA HIS A 147 -5.90 -2.23 14.19
C HIS A 147 -6.87 -1.04 14.16
N TYR A 148 -7.83 -1.04 13.24
CA TYR A 148 -8.81 0.04 13.15
C TYR A 148 -9.78 0.04 14.34
N ASN A 149 -9.71 1.10 15.14
CA ASN A 149 -10.51 1.25 16.37
C ASN A 149 -11.76 2.14 16.21
N GLY A 150 -12.15 2.47 14.98
CA GLY A 150 -13.32 3.30 14.73
C GLY A 150 -13.18 4.78 15.15
N LYS A 151 -11.98 5.21 15.53
CA LYS A 151 -11.70 6.62 15.84
C LYS A 151 -11.07 7.27 14.59
N SER A 152 -11.87 7.93 13.82
CA SER A 152 -11.46 8.91 12.81
C SER A 152 -11.93 10.29 13.23
#